data_88c7d9208f2f59f8ed8ddbfbedfb2ebe
#
_entry.id   88c7d9208f2f59f8ed8ddbfbedfb2ebe
#
_cell.length_a   1.000
_cell.length_b   1.000
_cell.length_c   1.000
_cell.angle_alpha   90.00
_cell.angle_beta   90.00
_cell.angle_gamma   90.00
#
_symmetry.space_group_name_H-M   'P 1'
#
loop_
_entity.id
_entity.type
_entity.pdbx_description
1 polymer ?
#
loop_
_entity_poly.entity_id
_entity_poly.type
_entity_poly.pdbx_seq_one_letter_code
_entity_poly.pdbx_strand_id
1 'polypeptide(L)'
;MIALWSSLHAAFISQFFMELNMHGIRYFVLRNYEGLPETNSGKDVDVVIAPGTYHKVTGILKGIMQNFNIYYFQISKFETMRCWYIMDDAQHFAIHIDIIENEVYKGFQYFDFEYLYANVIPYKDFYVLNKTMDTVLLLAQNIIAYKRLKDKYRRTITQNYLQSNE
;
A
#
# COMPACT_ATOMS: atom_id res chain seq x y z
N MET A 1 -18.23 -9.02 10.16
CA MET A 1 -18.91 -8.46 8.98
C MET A 1 -17.82 -7.94 8.07
N ILE A 2 -17.71 -8.37 6.81
CA ILE A 2 -16.77 -7.79 5.84
C ILE A 2 -17.44 -6.51 5.35
N ALA A 3 -16.92 -5.36 5.73
CA ALA A 3 -17.41 -4.08 5.20
C ALA A 3 -17.24 -4.10 3.67
N LEU A 4 -18.34 -3.86 2.96
CA LEU A 4 -18.27 -3.69 1.51
C LEU A 4 -17.60 -2.35 1.21
N TRP A 5 -16.71 -2.32 0.23
CA TRP A 5 -16.08 -1.09 -0.22
C TRP A 5 -17.15 -0.11 -0.71
N SER A 6 -17.19 1.07 -0.14
CA SER A 6 -18.21 2.09 -0.39
C SER A 6 -17.59 3.38 -0.92
N SER A 7 -18.43 4.35 -1.30
CA SER A 7 -17.98 5.69 -1.66
C SER A 7 -17.19 6.38 -0.53
N LEU A 8 -17.47 6.07 0.73
CA LEU A 8 -16.72 6.57 1.88
C LEU A 8 -15.28 6.05 1.88
N HIS A 9 -15.07 4.76 1.58
CA HIS A 9 -13.73 4.17 1.44
C HIS A 9 -12.98 4.83 0.28
N ALA A 10 -13.63 5.00 -0.87
CA ALA A 10 -13.04 5.65 -2.03
C ALA A 10 -12.62 7.09 -1.72
N ALA A 11 -13.49 7.88 -1.06
CA ALA A 11 -13.19 9.24 -0.66
C ALA A 11 -12.03 9.31 0.35
N PHE A 12 -12.00 8.42 1.34
CA PHE A 12 -10.94 8.35 2.33
C PHE A 12 -9.57 8.07 1.67
N ILE A 13 -9.51 7.08 0.79
CA ILE A 13 -8.26 6.71 0.09
C ILE A 13 -7.84 7.79 -0.90
N SER A 14 -8.78 8.39 -1.63
CA SER A 14 -8.47 9.53 -2.52
C SER A 14 -7.86 10.69 -1.74
N GLN A 15 -8.45 11.05 -0.60
CA GLN A 15 -7.89 12.11 0.24
C GLN A 15 -6.52 11.72 0.79
N PHE A 16 -6.31 10.47 1.15
CA PHE A 16 -5.01 10.00 1.63
C PHE A 16 -3.91 10.18 0.58
N PHE A 17 -4.13 9.77 -0.65
CA PHE A 17 -3.16 9.97 -1.73
C PHE A 17 -2.95 11.44 -2.06
N MET A 18 -4.01 12.23 -2.10
CA MET A 18 -3.94 13.67 -2.31
C MET A 18 -3.07 14.35 -1.23
N GLU A 19 -3.28 14.03 0.04
CA GLU A 19 -2.50 14.60 1.14
C GLU A 19 -1.03 14.18 1.10
N LEU A 20 -0.73 12.91 0.75
CA LEU A 20 0.64 12.46 0.54
C LEU A 20 1.33 13.29 -0.55
N ASN A 21 0.63 13.53 -1.68
CA ASN A 21 1.14 14.34 -2.79
C ASN A 21 1.34 15.79 -2.38
N MET A 22 0.37 16.42 -1.71
CA MET A 22 0.43 17.82 -1.25
C MET A 22 1.57 18.06 -0.26
N HIS A 23 1.86 17.08 0.58
CA HIS A 23 2.95 17.17 1.56
C HIS A 23 4.31 16.70 1.01
N GLY A 24 4.40 16.40 -0.28
CA GLY A 24 5.64 15.97 -0.93
C GLY A 24 6.22 14.67 -0.37
N ILE A 25 5.36 13.79 0.16
CA ILE A 25 5.77 12.48 0.64
C ILE A 25 6.07 11.61 -0.59
N ARG A 26 7.27 11.06 -0.67
CA ARG A 26 7.59 10.07 -1.69
C ARG A 26 7.05 8.72 -1.25
N TYR A 27 6.21 8.12 -2.09
CA TYR A 27 5.56 6.84 -1.82
C TYR A 27 5.18 6.12 -3.10
N PHE A 28 4.82 4.85 -2.97
CA PHE A 28 4.13 4.09 -4.00
C PHE A 28 3.25 3.01 -3.37
N VAL A 29 2.21 2.61 -4.11
CA VAL A 29 1.27 1.57 -3.71
C VAL A 29 1.71 0.24 -4.31
N LEU A 30 1.71 -0.81 -3.48
CA LEU A 30 1.98 -2.17 -3.91
C LEU A 30 0.67 -2.88 -4.25
N ARG A 31 0.72 -3.78 -5.20
CA ARG A 31 -0.29 -4.83 -5.45
C ARG A 31 -1.77 -4.41 -5.32
N ASN A 32 -2.64 -5.05 -6.06
CA ASN A 32 -4.11 -4.94 -5.95
C ASN A 32 -4.63 -3.48 -6.02
N TYR A 33 -3.88 -2.60 -6.66
CA TYR A 33 -4.19 -1.16 -6.74
C TYR A 33 -5.11 -0.81 -7.91
N GLU A 34 -5.36 -1.74 -8.83
CA GLU A 34 -6.01 -1.47 -10.13
C GLU A 34 -7.42 -0.89 -9.95
N GLY A 35 -8.12 -1.31 -8.90
CA GLY A 35 -9.45 -0.82 -8.57
C GLY A 35 -9.48 0.45 -7.72
N LEU A 36 -8.35 0.85 -7.13
CA LEU A 36 -8.30 2.02 -6.24
C LEU A 36 -8.52 3.33 -7.02
N PRO A 37 -9.14 4.32 -6.38
CA PRO A 37 -9.78 4.30 -5.06
C PRO A 37 -11.20 3.73 -5.05
N GLU A 38 -11.82 3.47 -6.23
CA GLU A 38 -13.24 3.14 -6.37
C GLU A 38 -13.61 1.78 -5.78
N THR A 39 -12.68 0.82 -5.88
CA THR A 39 -12.85 -0.52 -5.34
C THR A 39 -11.52 -1.05 -4.78
N ASN A 40 -11.59 -2.00 -3.85
CA ASN A 40 -10.43 -2.73 -3.40
C ASN A 40 -10.69 -4.24 -3.51
N SER A 41 -9.97 -4.90 -4.40
CA SER A 41 -10.02 -6.36 -4.56
C SER A 41 -9.18 -7.10 -3.52
N GLY A 42 -8.27 -6.39 -2.84
CA GLY A 42 -7.49 -6.87 -1.71
C GLY A 42 -8.22 -6.62 -0.38
N LYS A 43 -7.60 -7.03 0.71
CA LYS A 43 -8.09 -6.78 2.07
C LYS A 43 -7.41 -5.57 2.71
N ASP A 44 -6.29 -5.14 2.16
CA ASP A 44 -5.38 -4.13 2.65
C ASP A 44 -4.91 -3.23 1.50
N VAL A 45 -4.45 -2.04 1.85
CA VAL A 45 -3.77 -1.12 0.94
C VAL A 45 -2.33 -1.02 1.41
N ASP A 46 -1.42 -1.63 0.66
CA ASP A 46 0.02 -1.62 0.95
C ASP A 46 0.65 -0.34 0.40
N VAL A 47 1.19 0.52 1.25
CA VAL A 47 1.84 1.77 0.85
C VAL A 47 3.27 1.81 1.35
N VAL A 48 4.22 1.84 0.44
CA VAL A 48 5.64 2.04 0.76
C VAL A 48 5.94 3.52 0.76
N ILE A 49 6.56 4.02 1.82
CA ILE A 49 6.91 5.43 2.01
C ILE A 49 8.41 5.61 2.19
N ALA A 50 8.91 6.80 1.89
CA ALA A 50 10.32 7.13 2.13
C ALA A 50 10.68 6.94 3.61
N PRO A 51 11.81 6.30 3.93
CA PRO A 51 12.26 6.09 5.29
C PRO A 51 12.31 7.40 6.10
N GLY A 52 11.90 7.34 7.38
CA GLY A 52 11.86 8.49 8.28
C GLY A 52 10.65 9.42 8.10
N THR A 53 9.74 9.14 7.15
CA THR A 53 8.55 9.97 6.92
C THR A 53 7.29 9.46 7.64
N TYR A 54 7.36 8.33 8.32
CA TYR A 54 6.21 7.70 8.98
C TYR A 54 5.46 8.65 9.93
N HIS A 55 6.16 9.48 10.69
CA HIS A 55 5.52 10.43 11.61
C HIS A 55 4.64 11.46 10.89
N LYS A 56 5.05 11.92 9.68
CA LYS A 56 4.25 12.82 8.84
C LYS A 56 3.01 12.11 8.31
N VAL A 57 3.18 10.88 7.79
CA VAL A 57 2.07 10.05 7.32
C VAL A 57 1.06 9.75 8.42
N THR A 58 1.54 9.52 9.64
CA THR A 58 0.68 9.37 10.82
C THR A 58 -0.16 10.64 11.09
N GLY A 59 0.44 11.81 10.98
CA GLY A 59 -0.26 13.09 11.11
C GLY A 59 -1.35 13.25 10.04
N ILE A 60 -1.02 12.93 8.79
CA ILE A 60 -1.95 12.96 7.65
C ILE A 60 -3.14 12.02 7.91
N LEU A 61 -2.90 10.75 8.23
CA LEU A 61 -3.96 9.77 8.50
C LEU A 61 -4.90 10.23 9.62
N LYS A 62 -4.36 10.75 10.73
CA LYS A 62 -5.16 11.28 11.84
C LYS A 62 -5.98 12.51 11.43
N GLY A 63 -5.42 13.40 10.64
CA GLY A 63 -6.14 14.56 10.11
C GLY A 63 -7.30 14.13 9.21
N ILE A 64 -7.09 13.18 8.31
CA ILE A 64 -8.14 12.63 7.45
C ILE A 64 -9.22 11.98 8.29
N MET A 65 -8.87 11.14 9.27
CA MET A 65 -9.84 10.52 10.17
C MET A 65 -10.73 11.56 10.85
N GLN A 66 -10.17 12.67 11.33
CA GLN A 66 -10.93 13.77 11.91
C GLN A 66 -11.90 14.40 10.90
N ASN A 67 -11.47 14.63 9.65
CA ASN A 67 -12.33 15.19 8.58
C ASN A 67 -13.53 14.28 8.26
N PHE A 68 -13.35 12.97 8.41
CA PHE A 68 -14.41 11.97 8.20
C PHE A 68 -15.19 11.62 9.49
N ASN A 69 -14.89 12.26 10.62
CA ASN A 69 -15.45 11.94 11.94
C ASN A 69 -15.21 10.48 12.36
N ILE A 70 -14.07 9.90 11.99
CA ILE A 70 -13.65 8.57 12.37
C ILE A 70 -12.65 8.69 13.50
N TYR A 71 -12.94 8.08 14.65
CA TYR A 71 -12.13 8.26 15.86
C TYR A 71 -11.47 6.99 16.36
N TYR A 72 -11.85 5.83 15.82
CA TYR A 72 -11.26 4.57 16.25
C TYR A 72 -10.24 4.05 15.26
N PHE A 73 -9.06 3.74 15.78
CA PHE A 73 -8.01 3.05 15.02
C PHE A 73 -7.17 2.19 15.95
N GLN A 74 -6.58 1.15 15.39
CA GLN A 74 -5.58 0.32 16.03
C GLN A 74 -4.34 0.26 15.14
N ILE A 75 -3.14 0.33 15.74
CA ILE A 75 -1.87 0.18 15.01
C ILE A 75 -1.16 -1.06 15.54
N SER A 76 -0.83 -1.97 14.63
CA SER A 76 0.07 -3.09 14.89
C SER A 76 1.41 -2.83 14.22
N LYS A 77 2.51 -3.05 14.96
CA LYS A 77 3.86 -2.91 14.42
C LYS A 77 4.41 -4.28 14.03
N PHE A 78 4.94 -4.37 12.83
CA PHE A 78 5.61 -5.56 12.35
C PHE A 78 6.89 -5.17 11.58
N GLU A 79 8.06 -5.33 12.18
CA GLU A 79 9.37 -4.87 11.67
C GLU A 79 9.32 -3.40 11.22
N THR A 80 9.42 -3.14 9.92
CA THR A 80 9.37 -1.81 9.29
C THR A 80 7.97 -1.42 8.82
N MET A 81 6.98 -2.28 9.04
CA MET A 81 5.59 -2.06 8.67
C MET A 81 4.74 -1.64 9.86
N ARG A 82 3.78 -0.78 9.62
CA ARG A 82 2.74 -0.35 10.57
C ARG A 82 1.39 -0.60 9.94
N CYS A 83 0.66 -1.58 10.47
CA CYS A 83 -0.67 -1.94 10.02
C CYS A 83 -1.71 -1.07 10.71
N TRP A 84 -2.35 -0.18 9.97
CA TRP A 84 -3.42 0.68 10.46
C TRP A 84 -4.77 0.02 10.19
N TYR A 85 -5.49 -0.26 11.26
CA TYR A 85 -6.90 -0.69 11.22
C TYR A 85 -7.75 0.49 11.65
N ILE A 86 -8.44 1.10 10.70
CA ILE A 86 -9.28 2.29 10.93
C ILE A 86 -10.71 1.86 10.74
N MET A 87 -11.58 2.14 11.70
CA MET A 87 -12.95 1.66 11.65
C MET A 87 -13.95 2.59 12.33
N ASP A 88 -15.19 2.56 11.84
CA ASP A 88 -16.33 3.23 12.41
C ASP A 88 -17.59 2.39 12.14
N ASP A 89 -18.15 1.81 13.21
CA ASP A 89 -19.31 0.93 13.08
C ASP A 89 -20.57 1.69 12.67
N ALA A 90 -20.73 2.93 13.11
CA ALA A 90 -21.90 3.76 12.76
C ALA A 90 -21.95 4.10 11.28
N GLN A 91 -20.79 4.27 10.65
CA GLN A 91 -20.65 4.55 9.22
C GLN A 91 -20.45 3.28 8.38
N HIS A 92 -20.44 2.09 8.98
CA HIS A 92 -20.10 0.81 8.33
C HIS A 92 -18.77 0.89 7.57
N PHE A 93 -17.79 1.59 8.16
CA PHE A 93 -16.47 1.82 7.59
C PHE A 93 -15.42 0.97 8.29
N ALA A 94 -14.61 0.25 7.52
CA ALA A 94 -13.42 -0.41 8.02
C ALA A 94 -12.38 -0.53 6.91
N ILE A 95 -11.19 0.00 7.14
CA ILE A 95 -10.08 -0.06 6.19
C ILE A 95 -8.79 -0.52 6.88
N HIS A 96 -8.01 -1.31 6.16
CA HIS A 96 -6.68 -1.74 6.57
C HIS A 96 -5.65 -1.11 5.63
N ILE A 97 -4.68 -0.37 6.20
CA ILE A 97 -3.60 0.27 5.46
C ILE A 97 -2.27 -0.17 6.07
N ASP A 98 -1.44 -0.80 5.28
CA ASP A 98 -0.07 -1.15 5.65
C ASP A 98 0.89 -0.05 5.19
N ILE A 99 1.52 0.63 6.14
CA ILE A 99 2.56 1.63 5.88
C ILE A 99 3.92 0.98 6.08
N ILE A 100 4.69 0.91 5.00
CA ILE A 100 5.97 0.20 4.93
C ILE A 100 7.09 1.22 4.67
N GLU A 101 8.13 1.25 5.51
CA GLU A 101 9.28 2.14 5.29
C GLU A 101 10.42 1.47 4.53
N ASN A 102 10.57 0.15 4.66
CA ASN A 102 11.61 -0.63 3.98
C ASN A 102 11.14 -2.06 3.75
N GLU A 103 11.57 -2.64 2.65
CA GLU A 103 11.34 -4.04 2.35
C GLU A 103 12.34 -4.92 3.11
N VAL A 104 11.90 -5.34 4.32
CA VAL A 104 12.72 -6.09 5.28
C VAL A 104 12.04 -7.41 5.65
N TYR A 105 12.81 -8.45 5.81
CA TYR A 105 12.37 -9.72 6.38
C TYR A 105 13.40 -10.24 7.38
N LYS A 106 13.00 -10.40 8.63
CA LYS A 106 13.87 -10.84 9.75
C LYS A 106 15.18 -10.03 9.85
N GLY A 107 15.05 -8.70 9.72
CA GLY A 107 16.19 -7.78 9.76
C GLY A 107 17.02 -7.70 8.48
N PHE A 108 16.74 -8.53 7.46
CA PHE A 108 17.41 -8.46 6.17
C PHE A 108 16.64 -7.56 5.21
N GLN A 109 17.20 -6.39 4.87
CA GLN A 109 16.66 -5.49 3.85
C GLN A 109 17.05 -6.04 2.48
N TYR A 110 16.04 -6.40 1.66
CA TYR A 110 16.29 -6.98 0.34
C TYR A 110 16.08 -6.00 -0.83
N PHE A 111 15.43 -4.84 -0.57
CA PHE A 111 15.42 -3.71 -1.49
C PHE A 111 15.57 -2.40 -0.75
N ASP A 112 16.33 -1.48 -1.34
CA ASP A 112 16.44 -0.10 -0.93
C ASP A 112 15.28 0.73 -1.50
N PHE A 113 14.77 1.68 -0.71
CA PHE A 113 13.66 2.54 -1.13
C PHE A 113 14.00 3.33 -2.40
N GLU A 114 15.19 3.92 -2.47
CA GLU A 114 15.61 4.75 -3.62
C GLU A 114 15.68 3.92 -4.91
N TYR A 115 16.16 2.69 -4.81
CA TYR A 115 16.19 1.77 -5.94
C TYR A 115 14.78 1.44 -6.45
N LEU A 116 13.84 1.18 -5.55
CA LEU A 116 12.43 0.93 -5.93
C LEU A 116 11.80 2.21 -6.47
N TYR A 117 12.02 3.35 -5.80
CA TYR A 117 11.42 4.63 -6.17
C TYR A 117 11.86 5.14 -7.55
N ALA A 118 13.08 4.82 -7.98
CA ALA A 118 13.56 5.10 -9.34
C ALA A 118 12.74 4.39 -10.45
N ASN A 119 11.94 3.39 -10.07
CA ASN A 119 11.10 2.60 -10.96
C ASN A 119 9.59 2.87 -10.76
N VAL A 120 9.27 3.96 -10.08
CA VAL A 120 7.89 4.37 -9.81
C VAL A 120 7.33 5.13 -11.01
N ILE A 121 6.07 4.84 -11.33
CA ILE A 121 5.30 5.51 -12.38
C ILE A 121 3.99 6.07 -11.82
N PRO A 122 3.43 7.14 -12.39
CA PRO A 122 2.11 7.62 -12.03
C PRO A 122 1.03 6.61 -12.47
N TYR A 123 0.01 6.45 -11.63
CA TYR A 123 -1.18 5.66 -11.90
C TYR A 123 -2.39 6.36 -11.30
N LYS A 124 -3.33 6.88 -12.12
CA LYS A 124 -4.40 7.79 -11.65
C LYS A 124 -3.80 8.96 -10.82
N ASP A 125 -4.25 9.12 -9.58
CA ASP A 125 -3.83 10.19 -8.68
C ASP A 125 -2.77 9.74 -7.66
N PHE A 126 -2.17 8.57 -7.84
CA PHE A 126 -1.13 8.01 -6.97
C PHE A 126 -0.01 7.36 -7.78
N TYR A 127 0.94 6.73 -7.10
CA TYR A 127 2.14 6.15 -7.70
C TYR A 127 2.23 4.66 -7.45
N VAL A 128 2.76 3.92 -8.43
CA VAL A 128 2.98 2.47 -8.37
C VAL A 128 4.34 2.11 -8.96
N LEU A 129 4.84 0.92 -8.71
CA LEU A 129 6.01 0.41 -9.43
C LEU A 129 5.65 0.11 -10.89
N ASN A 130 6.61 0.31 -11.80
CA ASN A 130 6.45 -0.24 -13.14
C ASN A 130 6.33 -1.78 -13.08
N LYS A 131 5.73 -2.39 -14.08
CA LYS A 131 5.40 -3.83 -14.09
C LYS A 131 6.62 -4.74 -13.88
N THR A 132 7.77 -4.35 -14.43
CA THR A 132 9.01 -5.12 -14.29
C THR A 132 9.47 -5.14 -12.83
N MET A 133 9.54 -3.97 -12.19
CA MET A 133 9.98 -3.87 -10.80
C MET A 133 8.96 -4.46 -9.83
N ASP A 134 7.67 -4.28 -10.08
CA ASP A 134 6.60 -4.95 -9.29
C ASP A 134 6.76 -6.48 -9.32
N THR A 135 7.04 -7.04 -10.51
CA THR A 135 7.28 -8.48 -10.67
C THR A 135 8.52 -8.94 -9.92
N VAL A 136 9.63 -8.20 -10.02
CA VAL A 136 10.89 -8.52 -9.31
C VAL A 136 10.68 -8.47 -7.80
N LEU A 137 10.04 -7.43 -7.29
CA LEU A 137 9.73 -7.29 -5.86
C LEU A 137 8.82 -8.42 -5.38
N LEU A 138 7.78 -8.75 -6.14
CA LEU A 138 6.84 -9.82 -5.82
C LEU A 138 7.53 -11.19 -5.78
N LEU A 139 8.43 -11.47 -6.73
CA LEU A 139 9.25 -12.69 -6.72
C LEU A 139 10.16 -12.74 -5.49
N ALA A 140 10.88 -11.65 -5.20
CA ALA A 140 11.77 -11.57 -4.05
C ALA A 140 11.03 -11.80 -2.73
N GLN A 141 9.89 -11.15 -2.53
CA GLN A 141 9.03 -11.36 -1.34
C GLN A 141 8.60 -12.83 -1.21
N ASN A 142 8.21 -13.48 -2.31
CA ASN A 142 7.78 -14.87 -2.28
C ASN A 142 8.93 -15.81 -1.92
N ILE A 143 10.13 -15.59 -2.48
CA ILE A 143 11.31 -16.42 -2.21
C ILE A 143 11.82 -16.18 -0.79
N ILE A 144 12.02 -14.92 -0.39
CA ILE A 144 12.66 -14.55 0.87
C ILE A 144 11.73 -14.76 2.06
N ALA A 145 10.54 -14.15 2.01
CA ALA A 145 9.63 -14.17 3.15
C ALA A 145 8.77 -15.43 3.23
N TYR A 146 8.27 -15.92 2.10
CA TYR A 146 7.35 -17.07 2.09
C TYR A 146 8.03 -18.40 1.75
N LYS A 147 9.28 -18.39 1.27
CA LYS A 147 10.06 -19.58 0.82
C LYS A 147 9.30 -20.44 -0.20
N ARG A 148 8.35 -19.86 -0.89
CA ARG A 148 7.56 -20.50 -1.96
C ARG A 148 6.86 -19.44 -2.79
N LEU A 149 6.65 -19.73 -4.07
CA LEU A 149 5.80 -18.88 -4.92
C LEU A 149 4.33 -19.22 -4.61
N LYS A 150 3.60 -18.26 -4.03
CA LYS A 150 2.16 -18.40 -3.76
C LYS A 150 1.39 -18.45 -5.08
N ASP A 151 0.45 -19.40 -5.21
CA ASP A 151 -0.31 -19.61 -6.45
C ASP A 151 -1.07 -18.36 -6.91
N LYS A 152 -1.58 -17.55 -5.96
CA LYS A 152 -2.26 -16.29 -6.28
C LYS A 152 -1.37 -15.30 -7.05
N TYR A 153 -0.05 -15.37 -6.93
CA TYR A 153 0.89 -14.48 -7.61
C TYR A 153 1.46 -15.04 -8.91
N ARG A 154 1.36 -16.36 -9.15
CA ARG A 154 1.88 -16.98 -10.38
C ARG A 154 1.33 -16.30 -11.63
N ARG A 155 0.00 -16.12 -11.67
CA ARG A 155 -0.66 -15.50 -12.84
C ARG A 155 -0.16 -14.09 -13.09
N THR A 156 -0.10 -13.26 -12.05
CA THR A 156 0.39 -11.87 -12.15
C THR A 156 1.82 -11.82 -12.65
N ILE A 157 2.72 -12.63 -12.06
CA ILE A 157 4.12 -12.71 -12.47
C ILE A 157 4.25 -13.13 -13.92
N THR A 158 3.53 -14.18 -14.36
CA THR A 158 3.56 -14.65 -15.74
C THR A 158 3.05 -13.60 -16.72
N GLN A 159 1.94 -12.93 -16.39
CA GLN A 159 1.36 -11.88 -17.26
C GLN A 159 2.31 -10.68 -17.38
N ASN A 160 2.88 -10.21 -16.27
CA ASN A 160 3.82 -9.10 -16.28
C ASN A 160 5.10 -9.43 -17.06
N TYR A 161 5.62 -10.65 -16.91
CA TYR A 161 6.80 -11.11 -17.67
C TYR A 161 6.56 -11.13 -19.17
N LEU A 162 5.41 -11.62 -19.60
CA LEU A 162 5.06 -11.65 -21.03
C LEU A 162 4.94 -10.24 -21.62
N GLN A 163 4.32 -9.31 -20.88
CA GLN A 163 4.14 -7.92 -21.30
C GLN A 163 5.42 -7.07 -21.27
N SER A 164 6.44 -7.46 -20.51
CA SER A 164 7.74 -6.76 -20.48
C SER A 164 8.66 -7.10 -21.66
N ASN A 165 8.29 -8.11 -22.45
CA ASN A 165 9.06 -8.56 -23.62
C ASN A 165 8.43 -8.12 -24.97
N GLU A 166 7.37 -7.34 -24.95
CA GLU A 166 6.77 -6.64 -26.08
C GLU A 166 7.22 -5.17 -26.13
#